data_ee5077400c452f5f9a3a2874942c262d
#
_entry.id   ee5077400c452f5f9a3a2874942c262d
#
_cell.length_a   1.000
_cell.length_b   1.000
_cell.length_c   1.000
_cell.angle_alpha   90.00
_cell.angle_beta   90.00
_cell.angle_gamma   90.00
#
_symmetry.space_group_name_H-M   'P 1'
#
loop_
_entity.id
_entity.type
_entity.pdbx_description
1 polymer ?
#
loop_
_entity_poly.entity_id
_entity_poly.type
_entity_poly.pdbx_seq_one_letter_code
_entity_poly.pdbx_strand_id
1 'polypeptide(L)'
;MKYGLIGEHLTHSYSCEIHAQIADYEYELHELRPDELGEFMTKREFNAINVTIPYKQDVIPYLDEISETAKRIGAVNTVVNRSGKLYGDNTDFPGMLALAKHAGVDMKGKKVLILGTGGASKTAHALAEFMGAKSVDYVSRSGKGGSITYEQAVQEHNDAQIIINATPAGMFPKVEGRPMDISSFPKLEGVLDAIYNPLRTNLILDAQERGIPAEGGLYMLSAQAVYASAVFRSIKLDENLIKRAFDSVKSAKQNIVLVGMPSSGKTTVGRILAEKCGKELADTDEYIVKKIGMSISDFFAKFGEPEFRRIEKETIAELAATGGKVIATGGGAVLDPENVRALKQNGTIVFLDRAPENLIATDDRPLASRRSALEKLYAERYDIYTAAAELRIDANTTPEAEADAILKELGE
;
A
#
# COMPACT_ATOMS: atom_id res chain seq x y z
N MET A 1 9.98 14.77 -23.73
CA MET A 1 9.07 14.76 -22.57
C MET A 1 8.78 16.19 -22.13
N LYS A 2 7.48 16.58 -21.98
CA LYS A 2 7.14 17.93 -21.49
C LYS A 2 6.99 17.93 -19.96
N TYR A 3 6.29 16.96 -19.43
CA TYR A 3 6.12 16.72 -18.00
C TYR A 3 6.34 15.26 -17.69
N GLY A 4 6.93 14.94 -16.56
CA GLY A 4 7.14 13.54 -16.20
C GLY A 4 7.95 13.32 -14.93
N LEU A 5 8.26 12.05 -14.68
CA LEU A 5 9.10 11.58 -13.58
C LEU A 5 10.39 11.01 -14.14
N ILE A 6 11.53 11.43 -13.59
CA ILE A 6 12.83 10.80 -13.85
C ILE A 6 13.30 9.99 -12.64
N GLY A 7 13.87 8.82 -12.89
CA GLY A 7 14.44 7.91 -11.90
C GLY A 7 15.15 6.75 -12.57
N GLU A 8 15.75 5.86 -11.81
CA GLU A 8 16.45 4.69 -12.37
C GLU A 8 15.50 3.51 -12.67
N HIS A 9 14.48 3.29 -11.81
CA HIS A 9 13.48 2.23 -11.94
C HIS A 9 12.09 2.76 -11.60
N LEU A 10 11.21 2.84 -12.59
CA LEU A 10 9.90 3.51 -12.49
C LEU A 10 8.70 2.60 -12.76
N THR A 11 8.92 1.32 -13.08
CA THR A 11 7.90 0.35 -13.53
C THR A 11 6.69 0.21 -12.60
N HIS A 12 6.80 0.57 -11.33
CA HIS A 12 5.73 0.44 -10.33
C HIS A 12 5.23 1.78 -9.80
N SER A 13 5.54 2.88 -10.50
CA SER A 13 5.13 4.23 -10.10
C SER A 13 3.65 4.48 -10.42
N TYR A 14 2.91 5.01 -9.46
CA TYR A 14 1.52 5.48 -9.65
C TYR A 14 1.44 6.95 -10.08
N SER A 15 2.56 7.59 -10.39
CA SER A 15 2.60 9.03 -10.71
C SER A 15 1.79 9.40 -11.93
N CYS A 16 1.83 8.59 -13.02
CA CYS A 16 1.01 8.85 -14.21
C CYS A 16 -0.48 8.85 -13.90
N GLU A 17 -0.94 7.85 -13.15
CA GLU A 17 -2.34 7.70 -12.75
C GLU A 17 -2.80 8.87 -11.88
N ILE A 18 -1.96 9.33 -10.94
CA ILE A 18 -2.23 10.48 -10.08
C ILE A 18 -2.29 11.77 -10.93
N HIS A 19 -1.29 12.01 -11.77
CA HIS A 19 -1.24 13.23 -12.59
C HIS A 19 -2.40 13.32 -13.57
N ALA A 20 -2.89 12.19 -14.11
CA ALA A 20 -4.09 12.14 -14.95
C ALA A 20 -5.39 12.56 -14.21
N GLN A 21 -5.42 12.47 -12.87
CA GLN A 21 -6.57 12.91 -12.06
C GLN A 21 -6.55 14.39 -11.70
N ILE A 22 -5.38 15.05 -11.77
CA ILE A 22 -5.19 16.40 -11.24
C ILE A 22 -4.88 17.46 -12.29
N ALA A 23 -4.58 17.06 -13.52
CA ALA A 23 -4.25 17.98 -14.61
C ALA A 23 -4.50 17.37 -15.99
N ASP A 24 -4.56 18.23 -16.99
CA ASP A 24 -4.81 17.92 -18.40
C ASP A 24 -3.54 17.81 -19.25
N TYR A 25 -2.34 17.83 -18.63
CA TYR A 25 -1.08 17.60 -19.33
C TYR A 25 -0.72 16.11 -19.37
N GLU A 26 -0.05 15.71 -20.44
CA GLU A 26 0.54 14.39 -20.55
C GLU A 26 1.74 14.27 -19.60
N TYR A 27 1.78 13.18 -18.80
CA TYR A 27 2.83 12.92 -17.83
C TYR A 27 3.48 11.57 -18.08
N GLU A 28 4.80 11.57 -18.28
CA GLU A 28 5.57 10.41 -18.73
C GLU A 28 6.53 9.90 -17.62
N LEU A 29 6.80 8.59 -17.63
CA LEU A 29 7.87 8.00 -16.84
C LEU A 29 9.12 7.88 -17.73
N HIS A 30 10.24 8.40 -17.26
CA HIS A 30 11.48 8.41 -18.00
C HIS A 30 12.62 7.82 -17.17
N GLU A 31 12.90 6.53 -17.39
CA GLU A 31 14.02 5.86 -16.75
C GLU A 31 15.33 6.35 -17.32
N LEU A 32 16.25 6.75 -16.45
CA LEU A 32 17.59 7.23 -16.79
C LEU A 32 18.62 6.41 -16.03
N ARG A 33 19.67 6.01 -16.73
CA ARG A 33 20.87 5.50 -16.07
C ARG A 33 21.66 6.66 -15.45
N PRO A 34 22.49 6.42 -14.42
CA PRO A 34 23.28 7.47 -13.77
C PRO A 34 24.18 8.28 -14.73
N ASP A 35 24.71 7.64 -15.77
CA ASP A 35 25.56 8.28 -16.80
C ASP A 35 24.77 9.18 -17.77
N GLU A 36 23.45 9.02 -17.87
CA GLU A 36 22.57 9.80 -18.76
C GLU A 36 22.01 11.07 -18.11
N LEU A 37 21.98 11.13 -16.75
CA LEU A 37 21.41 12.25 -16.01
C LEU A 37 22.00 13.60 -16.40
N GLY A 38 23.34 13.68 -16.53
CA GLY A 38 24.03 14.92 -16.84
C GLY A 38 23.64 15.49 -18.19
N GLU A 39 23.56 14.65 -19.23
CA GLU A 39 23.13 15.04 -20.57
C GLU A 39 21.67 15.50 -20.58
N PHE A 40 20.78 14.73 -19.94
CA PHE A 40 19.36 15.05 -19.83
C PHE A 40 19.13 16.42 -19.17
N MET A 41 19.76 16.67 -18.01
CA MET A 41 19.60 17.93 -17.27
C MET A 41 20.22 19.12 -18.02
N THR A 42 21.30 18.92 -18.77
CA THR A 42 21.97 19.98 -19.55
C THR A 42 21.18 20.38 -20.78
N LYS A 43 20.51 19.45 -21.46
CA LYS A 43 19.65 19.71 -22.62
C LYS A 43 18.43 20.57 -22.29
N ARG A 44 17.90 20.45 -21.06
CA ARG A 44 16.75 21.23 -20.57
C ARG A 44 15.49 21.12 -21.46
N GLU A 45 15.29 19.98 -22.13
CA GLU A 45 14.19 19.75 -23.11
C GLU A 45 12.90 19.26 -22.43
N PHE A 46 12.54 19.91 -21.32
CA PHE A 46 11.30 19.63 -20.57
C PHE A 46 10.72 20.95 -20.01
N ASN A 47 9.42 20.95 -19.73
CA ASN A 47 8.77 22.07 -19.03
C ASN A 47 8.90 21.92 -17.52
N ALA A 48 8.59 20.74 -16.98
CA ALA A 48 8.77 20.43 -15.58
C ALA A 48 8.83 18.92 -15.37
N ILE A 49 9.57 18.51 -14.34
CA ILE A 49 9.76 17.11 -14.00
C ILE A 49 9.70 16.91 -12.49
N ASN A 50 9.22 15.74 -12.08
CA ASN A 50 9.54 15.19 -10.77
C ASN A 50 10.82 14.35 -10.85
N VAL A 51 11.51 14.25 -9.73
CA VAL A 51 12.76 13.50 -9.57
C VAL A 51 12.61 12.52 -8.44
N THR A 52 12.91 11.24 -8.69
CA THR A 52 12.94 10.22 -7.64
C THR A 52 14.32 9.56 -7.49
N ILE A 53 14.38 8.49 -6.72
CA ILE A 53 15.60 7.73 -6.44
C ILE A 53 16.27 7.29 -7.75
N PRO A 54 17.63 7.42 -7.86
CA PRO A 54 18.54 7.95 -6.83
C PRO A 54 18.82 9.45 -6.92
N TYR A 55 18.24 10.19 -7.89
CA TYR A 55 18.71 11.46 -8.43
C TYR A 55 18.34 12.72 -7.65
N LYS A 56 17.58 12.62 -6.53
CA LYS A 56 17.10 13.81 -5.77
C LYS A 56 18.20 14.76 -5.28
N GLN A 57 19.42 14.27 -5.12
CA GLN A 57 20.59 15.09 -4.78
C GLN A 57 21.43 15.41 -6.01
N ASP A 58 21.52 14.47 -6.95
CA ASP A 58 22.39 14.55 -8.13
C ASP A 58 21.92 15.59 -9.14
N VAL A 59 20.64 15.99 -9.13
CA VAL A 59 20.11 17.05 -9.97
C VAL A 59 20.49 18.45 -9.48
N ILE A 60 20.84 18.62 -8.19
CA ILE A 60 21.12 19.94 -7.58
C ILE A 60 22.18 20.76 -8.32
N PRO A 61 23.33 20.18 -8.76
CA PRO A 61 24.38 20.92 -9.49
C PRO A 61 23.93 21.53 -10.83
N TYR A 62 22.83 21.05 -11.42
CA TYR A 62 22.29 21.51 -12.71
C TYR A 62 21.26 22.62 -12.58
N LEU A 63 20.85 22.98 -11.35
CA LEU A 63 19.79 23.94 -11.07
C LEU A 63 20.34 25.36 -10.95
N ASP A 64 19.64 26.32 -11.54
CA ASP A 64 19.98 27.74 -11.43
C ASP A 64 19.48 28.35 -10.11
N GLU A 65 18.33 27.86 -9.60
CA GLU A 65 17.71 28.32 -8.36
C GLU A 65 17.09 27.13 -7.60
N ILE A 66 17.11 27.19 -6.28
CA ILE A 66 16.55 26.16 -5.40
C ILE A 66 15.75 26.83 -4.29
N SER A 67 14.54 26.31 -4.00
CA SER A 67 13.70 26.80 -2.92
C SER A 67 14.36 26.65 -1.54
N GLU A 68 13.97 27.47 -0.57
CA GLU A 68 14.48 27.35 0.80
C GLU A 68 14.17 26.01 1.44
N THR A 69 13.00 25.42 1.13
CA THR A 69 12.62 24.08 1.58
C THR A 69 13.59 23.03 1.03
N ALA A 70 13.85 23.03 -0.28
CA ALA A 70 14.75 22.07 -0.91
C ALA A 70 16.21 22.25 -0.42
N LYS A 71 16.67 23.48 -0.18
CA LYS A 71 17.99 23.76 0.41
C LYS A 71 18.11 23.19 1.81
N ARG A 72 17.12 23.41 2.66
CA ARG A 72 17.11 22.93 4.04
C ARG A 72 17.11 21.39 4.13
N ILE A 73 16.38 20.72 3.23
CA ILE A 73 16.30 19.26 3.16
C ILE A 73 17.55 18.68 2.48
N GLY A 74 18.18 19.43 1.56
CA GLY A 74 19.29 18.95 0.75
C GLY A 74 18.86 17.91 -0.31
N ALA A 75 17.63 18.03 -0.82
CA ALA A 75 17.10 17.15 -1.86
C ALA A 75 16.02 17.90 -2.68
N VAL A 76 15.99 17.65 -3.98
CA VAL A 76 15.02 18.19 -4.93
C VAL A 76 14.24 17.04 -5.55
N ASN A 77 12.91 17.11 -5.53
CA ASN A 77 12.03 16.14 -6.20
C ASN A 77 11.15 16.77 -7.28
N THR A 78 11.28 18.09 -7.50
CA THR A 78 10.48 18.87 -8.45
C THR A 78 11.38 19.89 -9.11
N VAL A 79 11.43 19.88 -10.46
CA VAL A 79 12.23 20.84 -11.25
C VAL A 79 11.34 21.45 -12.33
N VAL A 80 11.36 22.78 -12.42
CA VAL A 80 10.61 23.54 -13.44
C VAL A 80 11.59 24.32 -14.32
N ASN A 81 11.42 24.23 -15.61
CA ASN A 81 12.13 25.03 -16.59
C ASN A 81 11.35 26.32 -16.88
N ARG A 82 11.87 27.44 -16.39
CA ARG A 82 11.31 28.77 -16.63
C ARG A 82 12.19 29.54 -17.62
N SER A 83 11.81 29.47 -18.89
CA SER A 83 12.55 30.14 -19.99
C SER A 83 14.04 29.80 -20.02
N GLY A 84 14.38 28.54 -19.86
CA GLY A 84 15.74 28.02 -19.88
C GLY A 84 16.45 28.02 -18.52
N LYS A 85 15.89 28.60 -17.48
CA LYS A 85 16.37 28.48 -16.09
C LYS A 85 15.68 27.36 -15.37
N LEU A 86 16.44 26.51 -14.68
CA LEU A 86 15.94 25.39 -13.90
C LEU A 86 15.75 25.80 -12.43
N TYR A 87 14.52 25.75 -11.96
CA TYR A 87 14.13 25.99 -10.58
C TYR A 87 13.80 24.67 -9.90
N GLY A 88 14.47 24.38 -8.77
CA GLY A 88 14.28 23.17 -7.97
C GLY A 88 13.46 23.40 -6.70
N ASP A 89 12.56 22.47 -6.40
CA ASP A 89 11.76 22.48 -5.19
C ASP A 89 11.68 21.09 -4.56
N ASN A 90 11.12 21.01 -3.34
CA ASN A 90 10.86 19.76 -2.65
C ASN A 90 9.39 19.69 -2.22
N THR A 91 8.58 18.93 -2.97
CA THR A 91 7.16 18.68 -2.68
C THR A 91 6.92 17.44 -1.82
N ASP A 92 7.97 16.64 -1.51
CA ASP A 92 7.88 15.54 -0.55
C ASP A 92 7.57 16.04 0.86
N PHE A 93 8.13 17.20 1.24
CA PHE A 93 7.88 17.76 2.58
C PHE A 93 6.41 18.11 2.81
N PRO A 94 5.75 18.96 2.00
CA PRO A 94 4.32 19.20 2.17
C PRO A 94 3.49 17.91 1.95
N GLY A 95 3.93 16.97 1.12
CA GLY A 95 3.30 15.68 0.95
C GLY A 95 3.32 14.84 2.23
N MET A 96 4.46 14.76 2.91
CA MET A 96 4.59 14.03 4.17
C MET A 96 3.87 14.73 5.33
N LEU A 97 3.80 16.05 5.33
CA LEU A 97 2.99 16.82 6.28
C LEU A 97 1.49 16.54 6.09
N ALA A 98 1.04 16.45 4.84
CA ALA A 98 -0.34 16.08 4.52
C ALA A 98 -0.65 14.64 4.98
N LEU A 99 0.29 13.69 4.80
CA LEU A 99 0.16 12.32 5.31
C LEU A 99 0.02 12.30 6.84
N ALA A 100 0.89 13.01 7.57
CA ALA A 100 0.83 13.05 9.04
C ALA A 100 -0.51 13.61 9.54
N LYS A 101 -1.01 14.68 8.91
CA LYS A 101 -2.33 15.26 9.22
C LYS A 101 -3.48 14.30 8.90
N HIS A 102 -3.43 13.62 7.75
CA HIS A 102 -4.44 12.65 7.34
C HIS A 102 -4.51 11.46 8.31
N ALA A 103 -3.35 10.96 8.72
CA ALA A 103 -3.24 9.87 9.70
C ALA A 103 -3.60 10.28 11.13
N GLY A 104 -3.76 11.57 11.42
CA GLY A 104 -3.98 12.07 12.77
C GLY A 104 -2.75 11.93 13.68
N VAL A 105 -1.54 11.86 13.10
CA VAL A 105 -0.29 11.69 13.86
C VAL A 105 0.27 13.07 14.23
N ASP A 106 0.26 13.38 15.53
CA ASP A 106 0.91 14.55 16.11
C ASP A 106 2.30 14.19 16.66
N MET A 107 3.31 15.03 16.39
CA MET A 107 4.71 14.80 16.80
C MET A 107 5.16 15.77 17.90
N LYS A 108 4.33 16.76 18.29
CA LYS A 108 4.72 17.80 19.23
C LYS A 108 5.11 17.24 20.59
N GLY A 109 6.35 17.52 20.99
CA GLY A 109 6.93 17.06 22.25
C GLY A 109 7.22 15.57 22.34
N LYS A 110 7.11 14.82 21.23
CA LYS A 110 7.28 13.36 21.19
C LYS A 110 8.67 12.96 20.70
N LYS A 111 9.09 11.74 21.08
CA LYS A 111 10.27 11.09 20.55
C LYS A 111 9.92 10.38 19.25
N VAL A 112 10.67 10.67 18.20
CA VAL A 112 10.48 10.16 16.83
C VAL A 112 11.65 9.30 16.41
N LEU A 113 11.38 8.09 15.94
CA LEU A 113 12.35 7.23 15.27
C LEU A 113 12.08 7.23 13.77
N ILE A 114 13.12 7.50 12.98
CA ILE A 114 13.06 7.46 11.52
C ILE A 114 13.87 6.26 11.06
N LEU A 115 13.21 5.28 10.47
CA LEU A 115 13.84 4.09 9.94
C LEU A 115 14.42 4.39 8.57
N GLY A 116 15.75 4.29 8.45
CA GLY A 116 16.50 4.60 7.23
C GLY A 116 17.24 5.93 7.27
N THR A 117 18.16 6.12 6.31
CA THR A 117 19.05 7.30 6.21
C THR A 117 19.07 7.90 4.79
N GLY A 118 18.10 7.54 3.93
CA GLY A 118 17.99 8.00 2.54
C GLY A 118 17.30 9.37 2.38
N GLY A 119 16.93 9.72 1.15
CA GLY A 119 16.28 11.00 0.83
C GLY A 119 14.95 11.21 1.56
N ALA A 120 14.08 10.20 1.62
CA ALA A 120 12.81 10.28 2.34
C ALA A 120 13.02 10.47 3.86
N SER A 121 14.10 9.91 4.43
CA SER A 121 14.43 10.08 5.86
C SER A 121 14.79 11.53 6.19
N LYS A 122 15.45 12.26 5.29
CA LYS A 122 15.74 13.68 5.47
C LYS A 122 14.45 14.51 5.49
N THR A 123 13.50 14.18 4.61
CA THR A 123 12.17 14.80 4.60
C THR A 123 11.41 14.52 5.90
N ALA A 124 11.45 13.26 6.38
CA ALA A 124 10.83 12.86 7.65
C ALA A 124 11.45 13.60 8.86
N HIS A 125 12.75 13.81 8.85
CA HIS A 125 13.44 14.58 9.90
C HIS A 125 12.98 16.04 9.91
N ALA A 126 13.01 16.68 8.74
CA ALA A 126 12.53 18.05 8.60
C ALA A 126 11.06 18.21 9.03
N LEU A 127 10.21 17.22 8.73
CA LEU A 127 8.83 17.16 9.19
C LEU A 127 8.75 17.08 10.71
N ALA A 128 9.48 16.13 11.33
CA ALA A 128 9.45 15.93 12.79
C ALA A 128 9.89 17.20 13.53
N GLU A 129 10.97 17.86 13.07
CA GLU A 129 11.39 19.15 13.61
C GLU A 129 10.31 20.23 13.45
N PHE A 130 9.71 20.34 12.25
CA PHE A 130 8.66 21.31 11.97
C PHE A 130 7.42 21.11 12.85
N MET A 131 7.06 19.86 13.12
CA MET A 131 5.95 19.50 14.00
C MET A 131 6.30 19.57 15.49
N GLY A 132 7.53 19.99 15.84
CA GLY A 132 7.96 20.21 17.21
C GLY A 132 8.26 18.94 18.01
N ALA A 133 8.81 17.93 17.37
CA ALA A 133 9.30 16.72 18.02
C ALA A 133 10.33 17.07 19.12
N LYS A 134 10.30 16.31 20.23
CA LYS A 134 11.24 16.48 21.35
C LYS A 134 12.63 15.97 21.00
N SER A 135 12.71 14.84 20.31
CA SER A 135 13.94 14.27 19.75
C SER A 135 13.63 13.48 18.49
N VAL A 136 14.61 13.40 17.61
CA VAL A 136 14.53 12.66 16.36
C VAL A 136 15.81 11.85 16.19
N ASP A 137 15.68 10.53 16.12
CA ASP A 137 16.79 9.60 15.95
C ASP A 137 16.62 8.80 14.66
N TYR A 138 17.69 8.72 13.86
CA TYR A 138 17.73 7.84 12.71
C TYR A 138 18.09 6.41 13.15
N VAL A 139 17.39 5.44 12.60
CA VAL A 139 17.65 4.01 12.81
C VAL A 139 18.18 3.39 11.52
N SER A 140 19.32 2.71 11.57
CA SER A 140 19.90 2.02 10.42
C SER A 140 20.52 0.68 10.81
N ARG A 141 20.73 -0.19 9.82
CA ARG A 141 21.39 -1.49 10.03
C ARG A 141 22.84 -1.37 10.51
N SER A 142 23.53 -0.30 10.16
CA SER A 142 24.95 -0.12 10.46
C SER A 142 25.24 0.75 11.68
N GLY A 143 24.28 1.56 12.15
CA GLY A 143 24.48 2.55 13.21
C GLY A 143 25.50 3.63 12.87
N LYS A 144 25.82 3.84 11.58
CA LYS A 144 26.83 4.81 11.12
C LYS A 144 26.18 6.17 10.78
N GLY A 145 27.02 7.21 10.70
CA GLY A 145 26.57 8.55 10.26
C GLY A 145 25.60 9.22 11.23
N GLY A 146 25.72 8.98 12.53
CA GLY A 146 24.84 9.55 13.55
C GLY A 146 23.51 8.83 13.72
N SER A 147 23.33 7.66 13.08
CA SER A 147 22.18 6.80 13.32
C SER A 147 22.46 5.78 14.43
N ILE A 148 21.41 5.29 15.08
CA ILE A 148 21.45 4.16 16.00
C ILE A 148 21.14 2.84 15.26
N THR A 149 21.48 1.70 15.87
CA THR A 149 21.06 0.39 15.32
C THR A 149 19.63 0.04 15.72
N TYR A 150 19.06 -0.98 15.09
CA TYR A 150 17.73 -1.50 15.46
C TYR A 150 17.72 -2.06 16.88
N GLU A 151 18.83 -2.72 17.32
CA GLU A 151 18.96 -3.20 18.69
C GLU A 151 18.98 -2.05 19.70
N GLN A 152 19.76 -0.99 19.42
CA GLN A 152 19.78 0.20 20.27
C GLN A 152 18.41 0.89 20.32
N ALA A 153 17.70 0.96 19.20
CA ALA A 153 16.33 1.52 19.17
C ALA A 153 15.41 0.77 20.14
N VAL A 154 15.48 -0.56 20.19
CA VAL A 154 14.66 -1.38 21.08
C VAL A 154 15.14 -1.31 22.54
N GLN A 155 16.44 -1.27 22.79
CA GLN A 155 16.99 -1.32 24.15
C GLN A 155 16.99 0.03 24.86
N GLU A 156 17.29 1.12 24.12
CA GLU A 156 17.56 2.44 24.70
C GLU A 156 16.50 3.48 24.33
N HIS A 157 15.70 3.25 23.27
CA HIS A 157 14.70 4.17 22.75
C HIS A 157 13.28 3.56 22.65
N ASN A 158 13.01 2.50 23.41
CA ASN A 158 11.68 1.82 23.39
C ASN A 158 10.54 2.69 23.92
N ASP A 159 10.85 3.86 24.46
CA ASP A 159 9.89 4.89 24.85
C ASP A 159 9.52 5.84 23.69
N ALA A 160 9.97 5.57 22.48
CA ALA A 160 9.58 6.33 21.29
C ALA A 160 8.07 6.26 21.06
N GLN A 161 7.50 7.40 20.67
CA GLN A 161 6.06 7.57 20.50
C GLN A 161 5.66 7.59 19.01
N ILE A 162 6.58 7.93 18.13
CA ILE A 162 6.34 7.96 16.68
C ILE A 162 7.43 7.17 15.95
N ILE A 163 7.00 6.36 14.99
CA ILE A 163 7.91 5.69 14.05
C ILE A 163 7.54 6.12 12.62
N ILE A 164 8.56 6.53 11.86
CA ILE A 164 8.41 6.86 10.43
C ILE A 164 9.30 5.93 9.62
N ASN A 165 8.69 5.05 8.80
CA ASN A 165 9.46 4.20 7.90
C ASN A 165 9.81 4.94 6.61
N ALA A 166 11.09 5.10 6.35
CA ALA A 166 11.65 5.62 5.10
C ALA A 166 12.64 4.63 4.45
N THR A 167 12.51 3.34 4.79
CA THR A 167 13.24 2.23 4.17
C THR A 167 12.38 1.52 3.13
N PRO A 168 12.96 0.72 2.23
CA PRO A 168 12.18 -0.10 1.29
C PRO A 168 11.71 -1.44 1.89
N ALA A 169 11.87 -1.67 3.21
CA ALA A 169 11.45 -2.94 3.83
C ALA A 169 9.92 -3.06 3.86
N GLY A 170 9.40 -4.06 3.19
CA GLY A 170 7.95 -4.27 2.99
C GLY A 170 7.39 -3.65 1.70
N MET A 171 8.24 -3.03 0.87
CA MET A 171 7.85 -2.53 -0.45
C MET A 171 7.81 -3.66 -1.48
N PHE A 172 6.86 -3.61 -2.39
CA PHE A 172 6.79 -4.52 -3.54
C PHE A 172 8.15 -4.58 -4.30
N PRO A 173 8.63 -5.75 -4.76
CA PRO A 173 7.95 -7.06 -4.70
C PRO A 173 8.11 -7.82 -3.36
N LYS A 174 8.90 -7.36 -2.40
CA LYS A 174 9.17 -8.02 -1.12
C LYS A 174 8.22 -7.54 -0.02
N VAL A 175 6.93 -7.73 -0.26
CA VAL A 175 5.84 -7.22 0.60
C VAL A 175 5.77 -7.89 1.97
N GLU A 176 6.39 -9.08 2.14
CA GLU A 176 6.51 -9.80 3.40
C GLU A 176 7.44 -9.09 4.40
N GLY A 177 8.28 -8.16 3.92
CA GLY A 177 9.26 -7.45 4.72
C GLY A 177 8.64 -6.64 5.85
N ARG A 178 9.38 -6.56 6.95
CA ARG A 178 9.03 -5.79 8.15
C ARG A 178 10.29 -5.06 8.63
N PRO A 179 10.32 -3.72 8.65
CA PRO A 179 11.55 -3.02 9.03
C PRO A 179 11.91 -3.22 10.49
N MET A 180 10.89 -3.36 11.37
CA MET A 180 11.09 -3.54 12.80
C MET A 180 9.82 -4.14 13.45
N ASP A 181 9.99 -4.85 14.57
CA ASP A 181 8.89 -5.28 15.42
C ASP A 181 8.50 -4.14 16.38
N ILE A 182 7.32 -3.59 16.19
CA ILE A 182 6.81 -2.47 17.00
C ILE A 182 6.21 -2.91 18.33
N SER A 183 6.08 -4.20 18.62
CA SER A 183 5.61 -4.69 19.93
C SER A 183 6.53 -4.25 21.08
N SER A 184 7.80 -4.02 20.78
CA SER A 184 8.80 -3.52 21.72
C SER A 184 8.64 -2.04 22.12
N PHE A 185 7.68 -1.32 21.53
CA PHE A 185 7.45 0.11 21.78
C PHE A 185 6.09 0.34 22.49
N PRO A 186 6.04 0.22 23.82
CA PRO A 186 4.76 0.30 24.56
C PRO A 186 4.11 1.69 24.55
N LYS A 187 4.88 2.75 24.26
CA LYS A 187 4.41 4.14 24.20
C LYS A 187 4.14 4.64 22.79
N LEU A 188 4.12 3.73 21.80
CA LEU A 188 3.92 4.12 20.41
C LEU A 188 2.50 4.67 20.20
N GLU A 189 2.41 5.87 19.62
CA GLU A 189 1.18 6.64 19.42
C GLU A 189 0.91 6.95 17.93
N GLY A 190 1.88 6.69 17.05
CA GLY A 190 1.71 6.93 15.62
C GLY A 190 2.78 6.25 14.75
N VAL A 191 2.36 5.77 13.57
CA VAL A 191 3.25 5.17 12.58
C VAL A 191 2.95 5.76 11.20
N LEU A 192 3.98 6.23 10.51
CA LEU A 192 3.90 6.65 9.12
C LEU A 192 4.84 5.79 8.28
N ASP A 193 4.40 5.42 7.09
CA ASP A 193 5.24 4.69 6.13
C ASP A 193 5.32 5.45 4.81
N ALA A 194 6.51 5.64 4.26
CA ALA A 194 6.69 6.24 2.95
C ALA A 194 6.35 5.27 1.79
N ILE A 195 6.19 3.99 2.09
CA ILE A 195 5.82 2.96 1.11
C ILE A 195 4.33 3.09 0.77
N TYR A 196 4.03 3.13 -0.53
CA TYR A 196 2.66 3.19 -1.08
C TYR A 196 2.24 1.91 -1.82
N ASN A 197 3.16 1.02 -2.09
CA ASN A 197 2.90 -0.28 -2.71
C ASN A 197 3.66 -1.38 -1.92
N PRO A 198 2.97 -2.22 -1.15
CA PRO A 198 1.51 -2.35 -1.02
C PRO A 198 0.86 -1.13 -0.36
N LEU A 199 -0.48 -1.05 -0.41
CA LEU A 199 -1.27 0.02 0.23
C LEU A 199 -1.08 0.04 1.74
N ARG A 200 -0.95 -1.13 2.36
CA ARG A 200 -0.66 -1.33 3.79
C ARG A 200 0.52 -2.29 3.93
N THR A 201 1.65 -1.79 4.40
CA THR A 201 2.79 -2.65 4.75
C THR A 201 2.49 -3.44 6.03
N ASN A 202 3.30 -4.46 6.31
CA ASN A 202 3.21 -5.20 7.58
C ASN A 202 3.39 -4.27 8.80
N LEU A 203 4.20 -3.23 8.70
CA LEU A 203 4.37 -2.23 9.75
C LEU A 203 3.07 -1.47 10.03
N ILE A 204 2.36 -1.06 8.98
CA ILE A 204 1.06 -0.36 9.09
C ILE A 204 0.00 -1.31 9.67
N LEU A 205 -0.06 -2.57 9.20
CA LEU A 205 -1.00 -3.56 9.74
C LEU A 205 -0.74 -3.84 11.23
N ASP A 206 0.53 -3.99 11.65
CA ASP A 206 0.90 -4.18 13.07
C ASP A 206 0.43 -3.01 13.95
N ALA A 207 0.55 -1.78 13.45
CA ALA A 207 0.09 -0.60 14.18
C ALA A 207 -1.44 -0.54 14.26
N GLN A 208 -2.14 -0.81 13.16
CA GLN A 208 -3.61 -0.82 13.10
C GLN A 208 -4.20 -1.91 14.02
N GLU A 209 -3.61 -3.11 14.08
CA GLU A 209 -4.00 -4.19 15.00
C GLU A 209 -3.88 -3.80 16.47
N ARG A 210 -2.98 -2.86 16.79
CA ARG A 210 -2.81 -2.28 18.14
C ARG A 210 -3.68 -1.04 18.39
N GLY A 211 -4.51 -0.64 17.41
CA GLY A 211 -5.31 0.59 17.49
C GLY A 211 -4.49 1.88 17.45
N ILE A 212 -3.26 1.81 16.92
CA ILE A 212 -2.37 2.95 16.78
C ILE A 212 -2.65 3.63 15.42
N PRO A 213 -2.83 4.97 15.37
CA PRO A 213 -2.94 5.74 14.15
C PRO A 213 -1.77 5.43 13.20
N ALA A 214 -2.07 4.92 12.01
CA ALA A 214 -1.04 4.50 11.06
C ALA A 214 -1.53 4.63 9.61
N GLU A 215 -0.67 5.15 8.72
CA GLU A 215 -1.02 5.34 7.30
C GLU A 215 0.19 5.11 6.40
N GLY A 216 -0.06 4.50 5.22
CA GLY A 216 0.92 4.25 4.17
C GLY A 216 1.14 5.46 3.25
N GLY A 217 2.17 5.36 2.41
CA GLY A 217 2.69 6.46 1.61
C GLY A 217 1.80 6.96 0.46
N LEU A 218 0.66 6.31 0.16
CA LEU A 218 -0.17 6.71 -0.97
C LEU A 218 -0.73 8.13 -0.82
N TYR A 219 -1.12 8.53 0.40
CA TYR A 219 -1.59 9.90 0.63
C TYR A 219 -0.47 10.93 0.44
N MET A 220 0.75 10.63 0.91
CA MET A 220 1.94 11.44 0.65
C MET A 220 2.22 11.56 -0.85
N LEU A 221 2.15 10.43 -1.58
CA LEU A 221 2.40 10.39 -3.03
C LEU A 221 1.38 11.25 -3.80
N SER A 222 0.10 11.17 -3.42
CA SER A 222 -0.96 11.99 -4.01
C SER A 222 -0.77 13.47 -3.69
N ALA A 223 -0.49 13.81 -2.46
CA ALA A 223 -0.29 15.18 -2.02
C ALA A 223 0.93 15.82 -2.73
N GLN A 224 2.11 15.16 -2.72
CA GLN A 224 3.29 15.72 -3.37
C GLN A 224 3.08 15.96 -4.87
N ALA A 225 2.29 15.12 -5.56
CA ALA A 225 1.96 15.30 -6.97
C ALA A 225 1.05 16.52 -7.20
N VAL A 226 0.08 16.75 -6.33
CA VAL A 226 -0.78 17.95 -6.39
C VAL A 226 0.05 19.22 -6.14
N TYR A 227 0.94 19.20 -5.15
CA TYR A 227 1.88 20.30 -4.92
C TYR A 227 2.81 20.53 -6.13
N ALA A 228 3.39 19.45 -6.68
CA ALA A 228 4.25 19.53 -7.88
C ALA A 228 3.49 20.10 -9.08
N SER A 229 2.27 19.63 -9.33
CA SER A 229 1.43 20.12 -10.42
C SER A 229 1.11 21.61 -10.29
N ALA A 230 0.88 22.11 -9.07
CA ALA A 230 0.67 23.54 -8.84
C ALA A 230 1.95 24.36 -9.15
N VAL A 231 3.13 23.84 -8.76
CA VAL A 231 4.44 24.45 -9.05
C VAL A 231 4.72 24.43 -10.56
N PHE A 232 4.45 23.31 -11.25
CA PHE A 232 4.62 23.16 -12.71
C PHE A 232 3.85 24.23 -13.49
N ARG A 233 2.60 24.45 -13.09
CA ARG A 233 1.68 25.35 -13.77
C ARG A 233 1.70 26.79 -13.24
N SER A 234 2.46 27.05 -12.17
CA SER A 234 2.49 28.33 -11.45
C SER A 234 1.07 28.81 -11.06
N ILE A 235 0.24 27.87 -10.57
CA ILE A 235 -1.15 28.15 -10.14
C ILE A 235 -1.29 28.02 -8.62
N LYS A 236 -2.38 28.58 -8.09
CA LYS A 236 -2.73 28.37 -6.68
C LYS A 236 -3.05 26.90 -6.43
N LEU A 237 -2.56 26.37 -5.31
CA LEU A 237 -2.84 25.03 -4.85
C LEU A 237 -4.34 24.85 -4.55
N ASP A 238 -4.91 23.74 -5.01
CA ASP A 238 -6.22 23.24 -4.59
C ASP A 238 -6.03 21.93 -3.81
N GLU A 239 -6.12 22.00 -2.49
CA GLU A 239 -5.91 20.85 -1.60
C GLU A 239 -7.02 19.79 -1.74
N ASN A 240 -8.21 20.13 -2.28
CA ASN A 240 -9.27 19.15 -2.51
C ASN A 240 -8.86 18.09 -3.55
N LEU A 241 -7.96 18.46 -4.46
CA LEU A 241 -7.40 17.52 -5.43
C LEU A 241 -6.59 16.39 -4.78
N ILE A 242 -6.02 16.61 -3.58
CA ILE A 242 -5.25 15.58 -2.87
C ILE A 242 -6.15 14.40 -2.53
N LYS A 243 -7.28 14.69 -1.86
CA LYS A 243 -8.23 13.63 -1.49
C LYS A 243 -8.82 12.93 -2.72
N ARG A 244 -9.19 13.70 -3.75
CA ARG A 244 -9.72 13.14 -5.00
C ARG A 244 -8.73 12.20 -5.67
N ALA A 245 -7.47 12.59 -5.81
CA ALA A 245 -6.42 11.77 -6.41
C ALA A 245 -6.13 10.52 -5.57
N PHE A 246 -6.05 10.69 -4.25
CA PHE A 246 -5.86 9.58 -3.31
C PHE A 246 -6.99 8.55 -3.42
N ASP A 247 -8.25 8.99 -3.31
CA ASP A 247 -9.41 8.09 -3.35
C ASP A 247 -9.49 7.34 -4.68
N SER A 248 -9.27 8.03 -5.80
CA SER A 248 -9.29 7.43 -7.14
C SER A 248 -8.23 6.35 -7.32
N VAL A 249 -6.98 6.63 -6.93
CA VAL A 249 -5.89 5.64 -7.06
C VAL A 249 -6.04 4.52 -6.03
N LYS A 250 -6.45 4.83 -4.81
CA LYS A 250 -6.73 3.82 -3.78
C LYS A 250 -7.80 2.85 -4.27
N SER A 251 -8.96 3.34 -4.73
CA SER A 251 -10.01 2.49 -5.29
C SER A 251 -9.49 1.64 -6.44
N ALA A 252 -8.78 2.21 -7.42
CA ALA A 252 -8.22 1.46 -8.55
C ALA A 252 -7.23 0.36 -8.13
N LYS A 253 -6.41 0.59 -7.09
CA LYS A 253 -5.38 -0.34 -6.64
C LYS A 253 -5.85 -1.28 -5.53
N GLN A 254 -6.93 -1.00 -4.83
CA GLN A 254 -7.45 -1.83 -3.76
C GLN A 254 -8.09 -3.10 -4.31
N ASN A 255 -7.77 -4.24 -3.70
CA ASN A 255 -8.47 -5.51 -3.96
C ASN A 255 -9.75 -5.57 -3.13
N ILE A 256 -10.80 -6.19 -3.70
CA ILE A 256 -11.99 -6.61 -2.96
C ILE A 256 -11.84 -8.13 -2.73
N VAL A 257 -11.67 -8.53 -1.48
CA VAL A 257 -11.38 -9.93 -1.14
C VAL A 257 -12.62 -10.57 -0.53
N LEU A 258 -13.20 -11.55 -1.21
CA LEU A 258 -14.39 -12.26 -0.75
C LEU A 258 -14.00 -13.52 0.02
N VAL A 259 -14.39 -13.57 1.30
CA VAL A 259 -14.23 -14.73 2.17
C VAL A 259 -15.59 -15.25 2.64
N GLY A 260 -15.65 -16.48 3.09
CA GLY A 260 -16.89 -17.10 3.59
C GLY A 260 -16.94 -18.59 3.34
N MET A 261 -18.00 -19.21 3.83
CA MET A 261 -18.23 -20.64 3.74
C MET A 261 -18.16 -21.18 2.30
N PRO A 262 -17.80 -22.45 2.09
CA PRO A 262 -18.06 -23.12 0.83
C PRO A 262 -19.53 -22.91 0.42
N SER A 263 -19.76 -22.64 -0.87
CA SER A 263 -21.11 -22.35 -1.45
C SER A 263 -21.78 -21.06 -0.96
N SER A 264 -21.06 -20.11 -0.34
CA SER A 264 -21.62 -18.80 0.04
C SER A 264 -21.80 -17.83 -1.15
N GLY A 265 -21.41 -18.20 -2.37
CA GLY A 265 -21.63 -17.37 -3.56
C GLY A 265 -20.42 -16.51 -3.98
N LYS A 266 -19.25 -16.64 -3.34
CA LYS A 266 -18.05 -15.79 -3.58
C LYS A 266 -17.69 -15.59 -5.04
N THR A 267 -17.60 -16.67 -5.83
CA THR A 267 -17.25 -16.60 -7.26
C THR A 267 -18.34 -15.89 -8.07
N THR A 268 -19.62 -16.12 -7.75
CA THR A 268 -20.75 -15.49 -8.45
C THR A 268 -20.82 -14.00 -8.15
N VAL A 269 -20.78 -13.63 -6.88
CA VAL A 269 -20.75 -12.21 -6.44
C VAL A 269 -19.48 -11.54 -6.94
N GLY A 270 -18.34 -12.24 -6.89
CA GLY A 270 -17.07 -11.74 -7.37
C GLY A 270 -17.07 -11.38 -8.85
N ARG A 271 -17.76 -12.17 -9.69
CA ARG A 271 -17.90 -11.88 -11.13
C ARG A 271 -18.71 -10.59 -11.36
N ILE A 272 -19.82 -10.44 -10.65
CA ILE A 272 -20.67 -9.25 -10.74
C ILE A 272 -19.91 -8.00 -10.26
N LEU A 273 -19.18 -8.10 -9.15
CA LEU A 273 -18.33 -7.03 -8.64
C LEU A 273 -17.26 -6.63 -9.67
N ALA A 274 -16.56 -7.63 -10.23
CA ALA A 274 -15.49 -7.39 -11.21
C ALA A 274 -16.02 -6.64 -12.43
N GLU A 275 -17.20 -7.01 -12.94
CA GLU A 275 -17.88 -6.32 -14.04
C GLU A 275 -18.26 -4.87 -13.67
N LYS A 276 -18.86 -4.67 -12.47
CA LYS A 276 -19.34 -3.34 -12.03
C LYS A 276 -18.21 -2.35 -11.76
N CYS A 277 -17.10 -2.79 -11.17
CA CYS A 277 -15.97 -1.90 -10.83
C CYS A 277 -14.80 -1.95 -11.83
N GLY A 278 -14.93 -2.70 -12.94
CA GLY A 278 -13.90 -2.81 -13.97
C GLY A 278 -12.61 -3.47 -13.51
N LYS A 279 -12.67 -4.34 -12.48
CA LYS A 279 -11.53 -5.09 -11.93
C LYS A 279 -11.45 -6.50 -12.51
N GLU A 280 -10.26 -7.10 -12.46
CA GLU A 280 -10.07 -8.52 -12.80
C GLU A 280 -10.62 -9.41 -11.69
N LEU A 281 -11.39 -10.46 -12.05
CA LEU A 281 -11.74 -11.52 -11.11
C LEU A 281 -10.60 -12.54 -11.00
N ALA A 282 -10.15 -12.81 -9.77
CA ALA A 282 -9.20 -13.87 -9.45
C ALA A 282 -9.82 -14.86 -8.46
N ASP A 283 -10.22 -16.04 -8.94
CA ASP A 283 -10.68 -17.13 -8.08
C ASP A 283 -9.48 -18.00 -7.68
N THR A 284 -9.18 -18.06 -6.36
CA THR A 284 -7.99 -18.78 -5.87
C THR A 284 -8.04 -20.27 -6.21
N ASP A 285 -9.22 -20.90 -6.19
CA ASP A 285 -9.37 -22.32 -6.49
C ASP A 285 -9.08 -22.58 -7.98
N GLU A 286 -9.51 -21.69 -8.90
CA GLU A 286 -9.18 -21.80 -10.32
C GLU A 286 -7.67 -21.61 -10.58
N TYR A 287 -7.02 -20.66 -9.89
CA TYR A 287 -5.56 -20.46 -10.00
C TYR A 287 -4.78 -21.67 -9.47
N ILE A 288 -5.22 -22.26 -8.35
CA ILE A 288 -4.62 -23.48 -7.81
C ILE A 288 -4.75 -24.63 -8.81
N VAL A 289 -5.96 -24.88 -9.35
CA VAL A 289 -6.20 -25.94 -10.34
C VAL A 289 -5.28 -25.78 -11.56
N LYS A 290 -5.11 -24.57 -12.08
CA LYS A 290 -4.16 -24.29 -13.17
C LYS A 290 -2.71 -24.60 -12.77
N LYS A 291 -2.31 -24.24 -11.54
CA LYS A 291 -0.93 -24.43 -11.03
C LYS A 291 -0.60 -25.91 -10.81
N ILE A 292 -1.54 -26.70 -10.28
CA ILE A 292 -1.34 -28.12 -9.97
C ILE A 292 -1.68 -29.07 -11.13
N GLY A 293 -2.42 -28.62 -12.15
CA GLY A 293 -2.79 -29.41 -13.32
C GLY A 293 -3.79 -30.54 -13.10
N MET A 294 -4.53 -30.53 -11.96
CA MET A 294 -5.56 -31.53 -11.61
C MET A 294 -6.65 -30.90 -10.75
N SER A 295 -7.74 -31.63 -10.48
CA SER A 295 -8.78 -31.16 -9.56
C SER A 295 -8.27 -31.06 -8.12
N ILE A 296 -8.89 -30.17 -7.33
CA ILE A 296 -8.56 -30.02 -5.90
C ILE A 296 -8.85 -31.34 -5.17
N SER A 297 -9.95 -32.04 -5.49
CA SER A 297 -10.31 -33.32 -4.89
C SER A 297 -9.26 -34.40 -5.13
N ASP A 298 -8.76 -34.51 -6.37
CA ASP A 298 -7.72 -35.49 -6.71
C ASP A 298 -6.40 -35.13 -6.01
N PHE A 299 -6.10 -33.84 -5.91
CA PHE A 299 -4.90 -33.36 -5.21
C PHE A 299 -4.93 -33.67 -3.72
N PHE A 300 -6.07 -33.44 -3.05
CA PHE A 300 -6.27 -33.82 -1.64
C PHE A 300 -6.12 -35.33 -1.43
N ALA A 301 -6.72 -36.15 -2.32
CA ALA A 301 -6.62 -37.59 -2.23
C ALA A 301 -5.18 -38.11 -2.39
N LYS A 302 -4.38 -37.42 -3.23
CA LYS A 302 -3.03 -37.85 -3.58
C LYS A 302 -1.95 -37.32 -2.62
N PHE A 303 -2.06 -36.06 -2.20
CA PHE A 303 -1.01 -35.35 -1.48
C PHE A 303 -1.42 -34.89 -0.08
N GLY A 304 -2.71 -34.93 0.25
CA GLY A 304 -3.24 -34.52 1.56
C GLY A 304 -3.45 -33.01 1.73
N GLU A 305 -4.13 -32.66 2.81
CA GLU A 305 -4.46 -31.26 3.13
C GLU A 305 -3.22 -30.37 3.37
N PRO A 306 -2.17 -30.80 4.09
CA PRO A 306 -1.02 -29.92 4.35
C PRO A 306 -0.34 -29.39 3.08
N GLU A 307 -0.20 -30.24 2.06
CA GLU A 307 0.42 -29.83 0.79
C GLU A 307 -0.51 -28.90 0.00
N PHE A 308 -1.83 -29.14 0.04
CA PHE A 308 -2.79 -28.19 -0.53
C PHE A 308 -2.70 -26.82 0.13
N ARG A 309 -2.64 -26.75 1.47
CA ARG A 309 -2.51 -25.47 2.20
C ARG A 309 -1.23 -24.72 1.85
N ARG A 310 -0.14 -25.44 1.58
CA ARG A 310 1.10 -24.81 1.09
C ARG A 310 0.90 -24.13 -0.26
N ILE A 311 0.26 -24.81 -1.21
CA ILE A 311 -0.04 -24.27 -2.55
C ILE A 311 -1.05 -23.11 -2.47
N GLU A 312 -2.08 -23.25 -1.64
CA GLU A 312 -3.08 -22.20 -1.38
C GLU A 312 -2.39 -20.91 -0.87
N LYS A 313 -1.51 -21.05 0.11
CA LYS A 313 -0.74 -19.93 0.67
C LYS A 313 0.13 -19.21 -0.37
N GLU A 314 0.87 -19.96 -1.16
CA GLU A 314 1.68 -19.41 -2.25
C GLU A 314 0.83 -18.66 -3.28
N THR A 315 -0.31 -19.26 -3.67
CA THR A 315 -1.22 -18.65 -4.64
C THR A 315 -1.86 -17.37 -4.10
N ILE A 316 -2.28 -17.38 -2.84
CA ILE A 316 -2.81 -16.17 -2.18
C ILE A 316 -1.76 -15.07 -2.11
N ALA A 317 -0.53 -15.39 -1.72
CA ALA A 317 0.56 -14.42 -1.66
C ALA A 317 0.84 -13.79 -3.03
N GLU A 318 0.88 -14.58 -4.11
CA GLU A 318 1.05 -14.12 -5.49
C GLU A 318 -0.08 -13.17 -5.91
N LEU A 319 -1.34 -13.54 -5.67
CA LEU A 319 -2.50 -12.74 -6.06
C LEU A 319 -2.63 -11.45 -5.24
N ALA A 320 -2.35 -11.51 -3.94
CA ALA A 320 -2.46 -10.39 -3.02
C ALA A 320 -1.32 -9.36 -3.18
N ALA A 321 -0.16 -9.76 -3.70
CA ALA A 321 0.98 -8.87 -3.89
C ALA A 321 0.69 -7.71 -4.85
N THR A 322 -0.29 -7.85 -5.74
CA THR A 322 -0.70 -6.81 -6.69
C THR A 322 -2.15 -6.39 -6.44
N GLY A 323 -2.44 -5.11 -6.66
CA GLY A 323 -3.79 -4.54 -6.45
C GLY A 323 -4.69 -4.56 -7.70
N GLY A 324 -5.93 -4.08 -7.52
CA GLY A 324 -6.89 -3.87 -8.61
C GLY A 324 -7.70 -5.12 -9.00
N LYS A 325 -7.91 -6.07 -8.08
CA LYS A 325 -8.63 -7.32 -8.32
C LYS A 325 -9.83 -7.50 -7.40
N VAL A 326 -10.78 -8.32 -7.85
CA VAL A 326 -11.73 -9.00 -6.99
C VAL A 326 -11.19 -10.41 -6.76
N ILE A 327 -10.84 -10.75 -5.52
CA ILE A 327 -10.27 -12.05 -5.17
C ILE A 327 -11.34 -12.89 -4.47
N ALA A 328 -11.83 -13.95 -5.12
CA ALA A 328 -12.68 -14.94 -4.51
C ALA A 328 -11.82 -16.06 -3.90
N THR A 329 -11.87 -16.24 -2.58
CA THR A 329 -11.00 -17.19 -1.89
C THR A 329 -11.66 -18.55 -1.69
N GLY A 330 -10.84 -19.62 -1.58
CA GLY A 330 -11.27 -20.89 -1.03
C GLY A 330 -11.79 -20.74 0.40
N GLY A 331 -12.74 -21.59 0.81
CA GLY A 331 -13.37 -21.49 2.15
C GLY A 331 -12.41 -21.75 3.33
N GLY A 332 -11.20 -22.22 3.09
CA GLY A 332 -10.18 -22.43 4.11
C GLY A 332 -9.08 -21.38 4.17
N ALA A 333 -9.09 -20.42 3.24
CA ALA A 333 -8.03 -19.43 3.08
C ALA A 333 -7.73 -18.63 4.36
N VAL A 334 -8.76 -18.28 5.14
CA VAL A 334 -8.65 -17.50 6.38
C VAL A 334 -8.16 -18.29 7.59
N LEU A 335 -7.97 -19.61 7.46
CA LEU A 335 -7.46 -20.45 8.56
C LEU A 335 -5.96 -20.20 8.82
N ASP A 336 -5.23 -19.73 7.83
CA ASP A 336 -3.85 -19.29 7.99
C ASP A 336 -3.82 -17.76 8.18
N PRO A 337 -3.38 -17.25 9.35
CA PRO A 337 -3.26 -15.81 9.61
C PRO A 337 -2.33 -15.08 8.62
N GLU A 338 -1.34 -15.77 8.03
CA GLU A 338 -0.45 -15.17 7.05
C GLU A 338 -1.18 -14.91 5.73
N ASN A 339 -2.14 -15.77 5.34
CA ASN A 339 -3.01 -15.51 4.20
C ASN A 339 -3.86 -14.25 4.43
N VAL A 340 -4.50 -14.15 5.61
CA VAL A 340 -5.30 -12.99 5.99
C VAL A 340 -4.46 -11.72 5.92
N ARG A 341 -3.23 -11.79 6.43
CA ARG A 341 -2.30 -10.68 6.42
C ARG A 341 -1.90 -10.27 5.00
N ALA A 342 -1.54 -11.22 4.15
CA ALA A 342 -1.22 -10.94 2.74
C ALA A 342 -2.41 -10.28 2.02
N LEU A 343 -3.61 -10.81 2.19
CA LEU A 343 -4.83 -10.27 1.59
C LEU A 343 -5.14 -8.84 2.06
N LYS A 344 -4.86 -8.51 3.33
CA LYS A 344 -5.05 -7.17 3.90
C LYS A 344 -4.07 -6.13 3.36
N GLN A 345 -2.90 -6.51 2.85
CA GLN A 345 -1.90 -5.55 2.39
C GLN A 345 -2.40 -4.65 1.25
N ASN A 346 -3.12 -5.22 0.29
CA ASN A 346 -3.69 -4.46 -0.83
C ASN A 346 -5.22 -4.57 -0.89
N GLY A 347 -5.89 -5.29 0.02
CA GLY A 347 -7.30 -5.58 -0.11
C GLY A 347 -8.13 -5.27 1.14
N THR A 348 -9.42 -5.09 0.93
CA THR A 348 -10.43 -5.13 1.99
C THR A 348 -11.09 -6.51 1.99
N ILE A 349 -11.06 -7.19 3.14
CA ILE A 349 -11.67 -8.50 3.30
C ILE A 349 -13.15 -8.33 3.62
N VAL A 350 -13.99 -8.90 2.76
CA VAL A 350 -15.45 -8.89 2.86
C VAL A 350 -15.94 -10.31 3.17
N PHE A 351 -16.57 -10.50 4.31
CA PHE A 351 -17.23 -11.75 4.68
C PHE A 351 -18.63 -11.81 4.09
N LEU A 352 -18.86 -12.76 3.16
CA LEU A 352 -20.19 -13.12 2.68
C LEU A 352 -20.82 -14.09 3.69
N ASP A 353 -21.63 -13.54 4.59
CA ASP A 353 -22.27 -14.28 5.66
C ASP A 353 -23.58 -14.89 5.19
N ARG A 354 -23.52 -16.15 4.75
CA ARG A 354 -24.66 -16.94 4.32
C ARG A 354 -25.08 -17.90 5.39
N ALA A 355 -26.37 -17.86 5.73
CA ALA A 355 -26.95 -18.74 6.75
C ALA A 355 -26.75 -20.21 6.40
N PRO A 356 -26.48 -21.09 7.38
CA PRO A 356 -26.18 -22.50 7.12
C PRO A 356 -27.27 -23.24 6.32
N GLU A 357 -28.54 -22.86 6.51
CA GLU A 357 -29.68 -23.42 5.78
C GLU A 357 -29.68 -23.11 4.28
N ASN A 358 -29.01 -22.04 3.88
CA ASN A 358 -28.90 -21.59 2.48
C ASN A 358 -27.58 -22.07 1.81
N LEU A 359 -26.71 -22.78 2.53
CA LEU A 359 -25.50 -23.38 1.98
C LEU A 359 -25.82 -24.69 1.27
N ILE A 360 -25.22 -24.92 0.10
CA ILE A 360 -25.44 -26.13 -0.71
C ILE A 360 -24.21 -27.03 -0.57
N ALA A 361 -24.42 -28.28 -0.14
CA ALA A 361 -23.39 -29.29 -0.14
C ALA A 361 -23.12 -29.75 -1.58
N THR A 362 -21.84 -29.90 -1.97
CA THR A 362 -21.44 -30.33 -3.31
C THR A 362 -20.31 -31.35 -3.22
N ASP A 363 -20.34 -32.36 -4.11
CA ASP A 363 -19.40 -33.51 -4.08
C ASP A 363 -17.96 -33.11 -4.51
N ASP A 364 -17.79 -31.97 -5.19
CA ASP A 364 -16.51 -31.45 -5.62
C ASP A 364 -15.69 -30.82 -4.47
N ARG A 365 -16.28 -30.75 -3.26
CA ARG A 365 -15.66 -30.14 -2.07
C ARG A 365 -15.45 -31.17 -0.96
N PRO A 366 -14.23 -31.73 -0.82
CA PRO A 366 -13.96 -32.86 0.09
C PRO A 366 -14.42 -32.66 1.54
N LEU A 367 -14.31 -31.40 2.06
CA LEU A 367 -14.66 -31.07 3.43
C LEU A 367 -16.13 -30.61 3.62
N ALA A 368 -16.89 -30.41 2.54
CA ALA A 368 -18.24 -29.82 2.57
C ALA A 368 -19.26 -30.63 1.73
N SER A 369 -19.05 -31.92 1.60
CA SER A 369 -19.87 -32.82 0.76
C SER A 369 -21.23 -33.21 1.38
N ARG A 370 -21.44 -32.96 2.68
CA ARG A 370 -22.69 -33.30 3.39
C ARG A 370 -23.16 -32.11 4.23
N ARG A 371 -24.49 -31.99 4.43
CA ARG A 371 -25.13 -30.96 5.24
C ARG A 371 -24.53 -30.82 6.64
N SER A 372 -24.40 -31.97 7.35
CA SER A 372 -23.84 -32.01 8.69
C SER A 372 -22.37 -31.57 8.75
N ALA A 373 -21.60 -31.77 7.66
CA ALA A 373 -20.24 -31.31 7.55
C ALA A 373 -20.21 -29.77 7.37
N LEU A 374 -21.13 -29.21 6.59
CA LEU A 374 -21.25 -27.73 6.42
C LEU A 374 -21.62 -27.05 7.73
N GLU A 375 -22.59 -27.58 8.50
CA GLU A 375 -23.00 -27.04 9.80
C GLU A 375 -21.84 -27.06 10.81
N LYS A 376 -21.09 -28.16 10.84
CA LYS A 376 -19.88 -28.24 11.68
C LYS A 376 -18.82 -27.22 11.25
N LEU A 377 -18.51 -27.14 9.94
CA LEU A 377 -17.56 -26.15 9.43
C LEU A 377 -18.00 -24.70 9.71
N TYR A 378 -19.30 -24.42 9.63
CA TYR A 378 -19.83 -23.12 9.96
C TYR A 378 -19.55 -22.77 11.43
N ALA A 379 -19.88 -23.67 12.35
CA ALA A 379 -19.64 -23.45 13.78
C ALA A 379 -18.13 -23.28 14.10
N GLU A 380 -17.25 -24.01 13.40
CA GLU A 380 -15.80 -23.92 13.61
C GLU A 380 -15.18 -22.65 13.01
N ARG A 381 -15.75 -22.09 11.91
CA ARG A 381 -15.09 -21.04 11.12
C ARG A 381 -15.75 -19.68 11.18
N TYR A 382 -16.96 -19.57 11.70
CA TYR A 382 -17.72 -18.32 11.73
C TYR A 382 -16.94 -17.20 12.41
N ASP A 383 -16.39 -17.45 13.61
CA ASP A 383 -15.63 -16.48 14.35
C ASP A 383 -14.31 -16.10 13.61
N ILE A 384 -13.70 -17.06 12.90
CA ILE A 384 -12.48 -16.82 12.12
C ILE A 384 -12.79 -15.89 10.94
N TYR A 385 -13.89 -16.12 10.19
CA TYR A 385 -14.29 -15.21 9.12
C TYR A 385 -14.61 -13.81 9.65
N THR A 386 -15.34 -13.73 10.76
CA THR A 386 -15.70 -12.46 11.40
C THR A 386 -14.47 -11.68 11.85
N ALA A 387 -13.48 -12.35 12.44
CA ALA A 387 -12.24 -11.72 12.90
C ALA A 387 -11.32 -11.29 11.72
N ALA A 388 -11.34 -12.03 10.62
CA ALA A 388 -10.53 -11.71 9.45
C ALA A 388 -11.08 -10.53 8.64
N ALA A 389 -12.42 -10.39 8.60
CA ALA A 389 -13.11 -9.45 7.74
C ALA A 389 -13.10 -8.01 8.28
N GLU A 390 -13.04 -7.07 7.36
CA GLU A 390 -13.22 -5.62 7.60
C GLU A 390 -14.67 -5.21 7.32
N LEU A 391 -15.35 -5.94 6.42
CA LEU A 391 -16.77 -5.76 6.11
C LEU A 391 -17.50 -7.10 6.20
N ARG A 392 -18.75 -7.07 6.68
CA ARG A 392 -19.65 -8.23 6.71
C ARG A 392 -20.91 -7.91 5.93
N ILE A 393 -21.24 -8.76 4.96
CA ILE A 393 -22.40 -8.60 4.08
C ILE A 393 -23.33 -9.78 4.27
N ASP A 394 -24.63 -9.51 4.45
CA ASP A 394 -25.66 -10.53 4.45
C ASP A 394 -25.78 -11.16 3.05
N ALA A 395 -25.36 -12.41 2.93
CA ALA A 395 -25.35 -13.16 1.68
C ALA A 395 -26.56 -14.10 1.53
N ASN A 396 -27.70 -13.72 2.12
CA ASN A 396 -28.98 -14.43 1.99
C ASN A 396 -29.92 -13.73 0.97
N THR A 397 -29.39 -12.85 0.15
CA THR A 397 -30.11 -12.09 -0.88
C THR A 397 -29.72 -12.54 -2.29
N THR A 398 -29.96 -11.72 -3.31
CA THR A 398 -29.48 -12.01 -4.66
C THR A 398 -28.02 -11.59 -4.82
N PRO A 399 -27.23 -12.27 -5.66
CA PRO A 399 -25.83 -11.92 -5.87
C PRO A 399 -25.62 -10.47 -6.34
N GLU A 400 -26.55 -9.89 -7.08
CA GLU A 400 -26.55 -8.51 -7.52
C GLU A 400 -26.71 -7.54 -6.33
N ALA A 401 -27.66 -7.82 -5.42
CA ALA A 401 -27.87 -7.01 -4.23
C ALA A 401 -26.69 -7.08 -3.26
N GLU A 402 -26.07 -8.27 -3.14
CA GLU A 402 -24.85 -8.47 -2.36
C GLU A 402 -23.69 -7.65 -2.93
N ALA A 403 -23.49 -7.66 -4.26
CA ALA A 403 -22.49 -6.85 -4.94
C ALA A 403 -22.71 -5.36 -4.74
N ASP A 404 -23.96 -4.88 -4.88
CA ASP A 404 -24.31 -3.47 -4.67
C ASP A 404 -24.09 -3.02 -3.22
N ALA A 405 -24.39 -3.90 -2.25
CA ALA A 405 -24.13 -3.63 -0.84
C ALA A 405 -22.61 -3.49 -0.57
N ILE A 406 -21.78 -4.35 -1.18
CA ILE A 406 -20.32 -4.27 -1.06
C ILE A 406 -19.80 -2.95 -1.61
N LEU A 407 -20.18 -2.58 -2.85
CA LEU A 407 -19.74 -1.33 -3.48
C LEU A 407 -20.14 -0.10 -2.65
N LYS A 408 -21.38 -0.07 -2.16
CA LYS A 408 -21.87 0.99 -1.27
C LYS A 408 -21.04 1.13 0.00
N GLU A 409 -20.70 0.02 0.67
CA GLU A 409 -19.88 0.04 1.89
C GLU A 409 -18.42 0.46 1.60
N LEU A 410 -17.92 0.16 0.40
CA LEU A 410 -16.59 0.61 -0.05
C LEU A 410 -16.58 2.08 -0.52
N GLY A 411 -17.74 2.70 -0.72
CA GLY A 411 -17.87 4.07 -1.23
C GLY A 411 -17.64 4.17 -2.75
N GLU A 412 -17.93 3.10 -3.48
CA GLU A 412 -17.80 2.98 -4.95
C GLU A 412 -19.17 3.03 -5.67
#